data_b4305c33d02da1e17b806a19318ecb14
#
_entry.id   b4305c33d02da1e17b806a19318ecb14
#
_cell.length_a   1.000
_cell.length_b   1.000
_cell.length_c   1.000
_cell.angle_alpha   90.00
_cell.angle_beta   90.00
_cell.angle_gamma   90.00
#
_symmetry.space_group_name_H-M   'P 1'
#
loop_
_entity.id
_entity.type
_entity.pdbx_description
1 polymer ?
#
loop_
_entity_poly.entity_id
_entity_poly.type
_entity_poly.pdbx_seq_one_letter_code
_entity_poly.pdbx_strand_id
1 'polypeptide(L)'
;MIEEGKTVPMFELSDADGNIVKTKDFKGKKFVVYFYPRDFTPGCTVEADEFSKDYKKFQKLGIDIIGISKDDVESHKKFCKKMSIPYILLADTTTKVSKLFGVWGKKKFMGKEYMGINRSTFLICLLYTSDA
;
A
#
# COMPACT_ATOMS: atom_id res chain seq x y z
N MET A 1 6.43 13.47 -2.81
CA MET A 1 6.21 12.15 -3.44
C MET A 1 7.53 11.65 -4.00
N ILE A 2 7.80 10.36 -3.91
CA ILE A 2 9.03 9.82 -4.49
C ILE A 2 8.98 9.92 -6.02
N GLU A 3 10.15 10.08 -6.63
CA GLU A 3 10.27 10.27 -8.07
C GLU A 3 10.73 8.99 -8.76
N GLU A 4 10.39 8.84 -10.04
CA GLU A 4 10.88 7.74 -10.87
C GLU A 4 12.41 7.70 -10.89
N GLY A 5 12.96 6.49 -10.92
CA GLY A 5 14.40 6.28 -10.97
C GLY A 5 15.13 6.53 -9.65
N LYS A 6 14.42 6.90 -8.59
CA LYS A 6 15.00 7.11 -7.26
C LYS A 6 14.92 5.85 -6.42
N THR A 7 15.80 5.77 -5.42
CA THR A 7 15.81 4.66 -4.48
C THR A 7 14.50 4.62 -3.70
N VAL A 8 13.89 3.45 -3.62
CA VAL A 8 12.66 3.25 -2.86
C VAL A 8 13.00 3.22 -1.36
N PRO A 9 12.26 3.98 -0.53
CA PRO A 9 12.43 3.89 0.92
C PRO A 9 12.19 2.48 1.43
N MET A 10 13.08 1.99 2.29
CA MET A 10 12.93 0.69 2.95
C MET A 10 11.97 0.84 4.12
N PHE A 11 11.07 -0.13 4.29
CA PHE A 11 10.10 -0.10 5.37
C PHE A 11 9.75 -1.48 5.91
N GLU A 12 9.15 -1.50 7.10
CA GLU A 12 8.59 -2.69 7.74
C GLU A 12 7.22 -2.32 8.27
N LEU A 13 6.20 -3.09 7.92
CA LEU A 13 4.84 -2.88 8.39
C LEU A 13 4.16 -4.22 8.65
N SER A 14 3.17 -4.23 9.55
CA SER A 14 2.37 -5.42 9.81
C SER A 14 1.30 -5.61 8.74
N ASP A 15 1.07 -6.86 8.33
CA ASP A 15 -0.02 -7.21 7.44
C ASP A 15 -1.32 -7.45 8.22
N ALA A 16 -2.37 -7.89 7.53
CA ALA A 16 -3.68 -8.13 8.13
C ALA A 16 -3.70 -9.30 9.13
N ASP A 17 -2.69 -10.16 9.11
CA ASP A 17 -2.55 -11.28 10.04
C ASP A 17 -1.57 -10.97 11.18
N GLY A 18 -1.02 -9.76 11.22
CA GLY A 18 -0.07 -9.34 12.23
C GLY A 18 1.38 -9.72 11.95
N ASN A 19 1.66 -10.28 10.78
CA ASN A 19 3.02 -10.63 10.38
C ASN A 19 3.76 -9.40 9.86
N ILE A 20 5.04 -9.30 10.17
CA ILE A 20 5.88 -8.19 9.69
C ILE A 20 6.28 -8.47 8.24
N VAL A 21 5.98 -7.51 7.37
CA VAL A 21 6.37 -7.53 5.96
C VAL A 21 7.40 -6.43 5.74
N LYS A 22 8.53 -6.79 5.15
CA LYS A 22 9.65 -5.88 4.91
C LYS A 22 9.84 -5.67 3.41
N THR A 23 10.27 -4.47 3.04
CA THR A 23 10.57 -4.17 1.63
C THR A 23 11.55 -5.18 1.05
N LYS A 24 12.56 -5.58 1.82
CA LYS A 24 13.57 -6.55 1.37
C LYS A 24 13.02 -7.93 1.00
N ASP A 25 11.81 -8.28 1.49
CA ASP A 25 11.15 -9.54 1.16
C ASP A 25 10.78 -9.61 -0.33
N PHE A 26 10.76 -8.47 -1.00
CA PHE A 26 10.45 -8.34 -2.44
C PHE A 26 11.68 -8.17 -3.31
N LYS A 27 12.87 -8.46 -2.76
CA LYS A 27 14.13 -8.38 -3.50
C LYS A 27 14.08 -9.23 -4.77
N GLY A 28 14.45 -8.63 -5.91
CA GLY A 28 14.41 -9.29 -7.20
C GLY A 28 13.02 -9.38 -7.83
N LYS A 29 12.01 -8.77 -7.21
CA LYS A 29 10.63 -8.81 -7.66
C LYS A 29 10.12 -7.43 -8.04
N LYS A 30 9.10 -7.42 -8.88
CA LYS A 30 8.30 -6.22 -9.16
C LYS A 30 7.05 -6.27 -8.31
N PHE A 31 6.62 -5.12 -7.80
CA PHE A 31 5.37 -5.04 -7.06
C PHE A 31 4.71 -3.69 -7.21
N VAL A 32 3.38 -3.69 -7.15
CA VAL A 32 2.58 -2.48 -7.13
C VAL A 32 2.27 -2.16 -5.68
N VAL A 33 2.57 -0.92 -5.26
CA VAL A 33 2.16 -0.41 -3.95
C VAL A 33 1.15 0.68 -4.21
N TYR A 34 -0.06 0.53 -3.65
CA TYR A 34 -1.02 1.61 -3.69
C TYR A 34 -1.33 2.09 -2.28
N PHE A 35 -1.35 3.40 -2.14
CA PHE A 35 -1.71 4.08 -0.90
C PHE A 35 -3.14 4.55 -1.01
N TYR A 36 -3.96 4.28 0.00
CA TYR A 36 -5.36 4.68 0.02
C TYR A 36 -5.75 5.26 1.37
N PRO A 37 -6.74 6.16 1.40
CA PRO A 37 -7.07 6.89 2.62
C PRO A 37 -7.59 6.04 3.76
N ARG A 38 -8.50 5.09 3.50
CA ARG A 38 -9.17 4.38 4.59
C ARG A 38 -9.93 3.14 4.12
N ASP A 39 -9.85 2.06 4.91
CA ASP A 39 -10.66 0.87 4.69
C ASP A 39 -12.17 1.20 4.72
N PHE A 40 -12.95 0.42 4.00
CA PHE A 40 -14.43 0.51 3.96
C PHE A 40 -15.02 1.80 3.36
N THR A 41 -14.22 2.72 2.84
CA THR A 41 -14.76 3.87 2.11
C THR A 41 -15.14 3.44 0.69
N PRO A 42 -16.16 4.08 0.05
CA PRO A 42 -16.61 3.67 -1.28
C PRO A 42 -15.52 3.63 -2.35
N GLY A 43 -14.70 4.68 -2.45
CA GLY A 43 -13.61 4.74 -3.42
C GLY A 43 -12.54 3.70 -3.18
N CYS A 44 -12.15 3.47 -1.93
CA CYS A 44 -11.14 2.46 -1.57
C CYS A 44 -11.67 1.05 -1.78
N THR A 45 -12.96 0.83 -1.56
CA THR A 45 -13.60 -0.47 -1.80
C THR A 45 -13.59 -0.81 -3.30
N VAL A 46 -13.92 0.16 -4.16
CA VAL A 46 -13.87 -0.02 -5.62
C VAL A 46 -12.45 -0.31 -6.08
N GLU A 47 -11.48 0.46 -5.61
CA GLU A 47 -10.07 0.28 -5.95
C GLU A 47 -9.57 -1.11 -5.54
N ALA A 48 -9.89 -1.54 -4.31
CA ALA A 48 -9.50 -2.85 -3.81
C ALA A 48 -10.12 -3.97 -4.65
N ASP A 49 -11.36 -3.84 -5.05
CA ASP A 49 -12.05 -4.82 -5.89
C ASP A 49 -11.42 -4.92 -7.28
N GLU A 50 -11.08 -3.79 -7.89
CA GLU A 50 -10.43 -3.77 -9.20
C GLU A 50 -9.06 -4.45 -9.16
N PHE A 51 -8.22 -4.15 -8.16
CA PHE A 51 -6.96 -4.83 -7.98
C PHE A 51 -7.15 -6.33 -7.72
N SER A 52 -8.16 -6.70 -6.96
CA SER A 52 -8.46 -8.12 -6.68
C SER A 52 -8.81 -8.89 -7.95
N LYS A 53 -9.60 -8.28 -8.84
CA LYS A 53 -9.97 -8.88 -10.13
C LYS A 53 -8.77 -9.09 -11.03
N ASP A 54 -7.81 -8.17 -11.00
CA ASP A 54 -6.62 -8.22 -11.85
C ASP A 54 -5.44 -8.95 -11.22
N TYR A 55 -5.57 -9.38 -9.97
CA TYR A 55 -4.46 -9.95 -9.20
C TYR A 55 -3.79 -11.13 -9.91
N LYS A 56 -4.57 -12.05 -10.45
CA LYS A 56 -4.03 -13.22 -11.18
C LYS A 56 -3.22 -12.81 -12.40
N LYS A 57 -3.64 -11.74 -13.10
CA LYS A 57 -2.92 -11.22 -14.26
C LYS A 57 -1.56 -10.66 -13.83
N PHE A 58 -1.54 -9.90 -12.72
CA PHE A 58 -0.28 -9.39 -12.16
C PHE A 58 0.64 -10.52 -11.73
N GLN A 59 0.11 -11.55 -11.07
CA GLN A 59 0.91 -12.70 -10.66
C GLN A 59 1.56 -13.41 -11.84
N LYS A 60 0.84 -13.57 -12.95
CA LYS A 60 1.38 -14.16 -14.18
C LYS A 60 2.55 -13.37 -14.75
N LEU A 61 2.58 -12.05 -14.51
CA LEU A 61 3.65 -11.16 -14.91
C LEU A 61 4.77 -11.07 -13.87
N GLY A 62 4.66 -11.83 -12.77
CA GLY A 62 5.63 -11.78 -11.68
C GLY A 62 5.52 -10.52 -10.82
N ILE A 63 4.35 -9.91 -10.78
CA ILE A 63 4.11 -8.67 -10.05
C ILE A 63 3.18 -8.92 -8.87
N ASP A 64 3.63 -8.57 -7.65
CA ASP A 64 2.81 -8.61 -6.46
C ASP A 64 2.07 -7.28 -6.28
N ILE A 65 0.99 -7.29 -5.50
CA ILE A 65 0.22 -6.09 -5.16
C ILE A 65 0.23 -5.92 -3.64
N ILE A 66 0.46 -4.69 -3.19
CA ILE A 66 0.42 -4.32 -1.77
C ILE A 66 -0.40 -3.05 -1.63
N GLY A 67 -1.40 -3.08 -0.74
CA GLY A 67 -2.16 -1.89 -0.37
C GLY A 67 -1.70 -1.37 0.99
N ILE A 68 -1.57 -0.06 1.14
CA ILE A 68 -1.14 0.58 2.39
C ILE A 68 -2.10 1.69 2.76
N SER A 69 -2.56 1.67 4.02
CA SER A 69 -3.30 2.78 4.61
C SER A 69 -2.89 2.95 6.07
N LYS A 70 -3.42 3.98 6.73
CA LYS A 70 -3.15 4.22 8.15
C LYS A 70 -4.02 3.38 9.09
N ASP A 71 -4.93 2.58 8.54
CA ASP A 71 -5.76 1.70 9.34
C ASP A 71 -4.91 0.64 10.04
N ASP A 72 -5.40 0.15 11.17
CA ASP A 72 -4.68 -0.86 11.94
C ASP A 72 -4.87 -2.28 11.38
N VAL A 73 -4.14 -3.23 11.97
CA VAL A 73 -4.19 -4.64 11.57
C VAL A 73 -5.61 -5.20 11.65
N GLU A 74 -6.33 -4.86 12.71
CA GLU A 74 -7.69 -5.37 12.92
C GLU A 74 -8.65 -4.87 11.84
N SER A 75 -8.56 -3.61 11.47
CA SER A 75 -9.35 -3.04 10.38
C SER A 75 -9.04 -3.72 9.05
N HIS A 76 -7.77 -3.88 8.73
CA HIS A 76 -7.34 -4.57 7.52
C HIS A 76 -7.82 -6.02 7.46
N LYS A 77 -7.78 -6.71 8.59
CA LYS A 77 -8.26 -8.09 8.68
C LYS A 77 -9.75 -8.18 8.31
N LYS A 78 -10.56 -7.28 8.86
CA LYS A 78 -12.00 -7.21 8.56
C LYS A 78 -12.24 -6.84 7.10
N PHE A 79 -11.48 -5.89 6.57
CA PHE A 79 -11.61 -5.44 5.19
C PHE A 79 -11.22 -6.54 4.21
N CYS A 80 -10.11 -7.22 4.44
CA CYS A 80 -9.68 -8.35 3.62
C CYS A 80 -10.73 -9.47 3.60
N LYS A 81 -11.30 -9.78 4.75
CA LYS A 81 -12.30 -10.83 4.88
C LYS A 81 -13.58 -10.47 4.14
N LYS A 82 -14.08 -9.24 4.34
CA LYS A 82 -15.32 -8.79 3.71
C LYS A 82 -15.20 -8.71 2.20
N MET A 83 -14.08 -8.21 1.70
CA MET A 83 -13.85 -8.00 0.27
C MET A 83 -13.18 -9.17 -0.43
N SER A 84 -12.80 -10.22 0.31
CA SER A 84 -12.04 -11.35 -0.22
C SER A 84 -10.79 -10.90 -0.96
N ILE A 85 -10.02 -10.00 -0.33
CA ILE A 85 -8.81 -9.43 -0.94
C ILE A 85 -7.70 -10.48 -0.96
N PRO A 86 -7.18 -10.87 -2.15
CA PRO A 86 -6.19 -11.95 -2.25
C PRO A 86 -4.74 -11.52 -2.08
N TYR A 87 -4.49 -10.22 -1.96
CA TYR A 87 -3.14 -9.67 -1.84
C TYR A 87 -2.93 -9.03 -0.45
N ILE A 88 -1.73 -8.54 -0.21
CA ILE A 88 -1.31 -8.02 1.10
C ILE A 88 -1.82 -6.60 1.33
N LEU A 89 -2.40 -6.36 2.52
CA LEU A 89 -2.64 -5.01 3.04
C LEU A 89 -1.72 -4.76 4.22
N LEU A 90 -1.09 -3.60 4.26
CA LEU A 90 -0.15 -3.21 5.31
C LEU A 90 -0.69 -2.04 6.13
N ALA A 91 -0.48 -2.12 7.44
CA ALA A 91 -0.95 -1.13 8.41
C ALA A 91 0.14 -0.09 8.72
N ASP A 92 -0.01 1.11 8.16
CA ASP A 92 0.89 2.24 8.41
C ASP A 92 0.28 3.16 9.48
N THR A 93 0.06 2.64 10.68
CA THR A 93 -0.67 3.32 11.75
C THR A 93 -0.03 4.64 12.19
N THR A 94 1.30 4.74 12.09
CA THR A 94 2.04 5.97 12.46
C THR A 94 2.20 6.93 11.28
N THR A 95 1.76 6.54 10.10
CA THR A 95 1.90 7.29 8.85
C THR A 95 3.35 7.50 8.40
N LYS A 96 4.29 6.79 9.02
CA LYS A 96 5.72 6.91 8.72
C LYS A 96 6.03 6.58 7.27
N VAL A 97 5.51 5.48 6.76
CA VAL A 97 5.76 5.03 5.39
C VAL A 97 5.06 5.94 4.39
N SER A 98 3.82 6.35 4.69
CA SER A 98 3.10 7.32 3.86
C SER A 98 3.88 8.63 3.72
N LYS A 99 4.53 9.07 4.80
CA LYS A 99 5.40 10.26 4.78
C LYS A 99 6.67 10.02 3.97
N LEU A 100 7.29 8.84 4.10
CA LEU A 100 8.48 8.49 3.32
C LEU A 100 8.21 8.49 1.82
N PHE A 101 7.03 8.05 1.40
CA PHE A 101 6.64 8.06 -0.01
C PHE A 101 6.09 9.42 -0.46
N GLY A 102 5.93 10.37 0.45
CA GLY A 102 5.44 11.71 0.12
C GLY A 102 3.96 11.76 -0.23
N VAL A 103 3.17 10.80 0.24
CA VAL A 103 1.73 10.74 -0.04
C VAL A 103 0.87 11.22 1.13
N TRP A 104 1.47 11.55 2.26
CA TRP A 104 0.80 12.14 3.42
C TRP A 104 0.78 13.66 3.27
N GLY A 105 -0.38 14.26 3.30
CA GLY A 105 -0.48 15.70 3.12
C GLY A 105 -1.84 16.27 3.47
N LYS A 106 -2.00 17.55 3.24
CA LYS A 106 -3.25 18.26 3.48
C LYS A 106 -4.30 17.84 2.46
N LYS A 107 -5.49 17.56 2.96
CA LYS A 107 -6.68 17.30 2.16
C LYS A 107 -7.77 18.28 2.56
N LYS A 108 -8.66 18.59 1.64
CA LYS A 108 -9.77 19.49 1.88
C LYS A 108 -11.08 18.79 1.49
N PHE A 109 -12.03 18.80 2.42
CA PHE A 109 -13.35 18.23 2.18
C PHE A 109 -14.41 19.10 2.84
N MET A 110 -15.37 19.57 2.06
CA MET A 110 -16.46 20.42 2.52
C MET A 110 -16.00 21.64 3.31
N GLY A 111 -14.93 22.30 2.84
CA GLY A 111 -14.39 23.50 3.47
C GLY A 111 -13.48 23.25 4.67
N LYS A 112 -13.31 22.00 5.09
CA LYS A 112 -12.42 21.62 6.20
C LYS A 112 -11.12 21.06 5.68
N GLU A 113 -10.00 21.50 6.25
CA GLU A 113 -8.68 20.94 5.96
C GLU A 113 -8.35 19.87 7.00
N TYR A 114 -7.72 18.80 6.54
CA TYR A 114 -7.25 17.73 7.41
C TYR A 114 -6.04 17.05 6.78
N MET A 115 -5.27 16.33 7.58
CA MET A 115 -4.14 15.55 7.08
C MET A 115 -4.60 14.15 6.73
N GLY A 116 -4.14 13.64 5.61
CA GLY A 116 -4.51 12.30 5.17
C GLY A 116 -3.62 11.77 4.07
N ILE A 117 -3.89 10.54 3.65
CA ILE A 117 -3.18 9.92 2.54
C ILE A 117 -3.81 10.36 1.22
N ASN A 118 -2.97 10.89 0.33
CA ASN A 118 -3.35 11.15 -1.04
C ASN A 118 -3.25 9.83 -1.82
N ARG A 119 -4.33 9.41 -2.46
CA ARG A 119 -4.38 8.16 -3.22
C ARG A 119 -3.30 8.15 -4.29
N SER A 120 -2.41 7.17 -4.23
CA SER A 120 -1.24 7.09 -5.10
C SER A 120 -0.89 5.64 -5.38
N THR A 121 -0.40 5.36 -6.58
CA THR A 121 0.02 4.02 -6.98
C THR A 121 1.43 4.08 -7.56
N PHE A 122 2.29 3.17 -7.12
CA PHE A 122 3.66 3.07 -7.58
C PHE A 122 3.95 1.66 -8.08
N LEU A 123 4.62 1.56 -9.22
CA LEU A 123 5.21 0.28 -9.64
C LEU A 123 6.67 0.29 -9.23
N ILE A 124 7.06 -0.67 -8.41
CA ILE A 124 8.40 -0.76 -7.84
C ILE A 124 9.10 -2.00 -8.36
N CYS A 125 10.36 -1.82 -8.77
CA CYS A 125 11.20 -2.90 -9.26
C CYS A 125 12.46 -2.96 -8.40
N LEU A 126 12.56 -3.99 -7.54
CA LEU A 126 13.72 -4.21 -6.67
C LEU A 126 14.64 -5.24 -7.29
N LEU A 127 15.27 -4.90 -8.42
CA LEU A 127 16.25 -5.78 -9.07
C LEU A 127 17.55 -5.87 -8.27
N TYR A 128 17.87 -4.79 -7.57
CA TYR A 128 19.02 -4.74 -6.67
C TYR A 128 18.58 -4.22 -5.33
N THR A 129 19.02 -4.87 -4.27
CA THR A 129 19.09 -4.20 -2.99
C THR A 129 20.58 -3.97 -2.73
N SER A 130 20.97 -2.70 -2.68
CA SER A 130 22.24 -2.41 -2.04
C SER A 130 22.00 -2.66 -0.55
N ASP A 131 22.91 -3.39 0.08
CA ASP A 131 22.87 -3.66 1.51
C ASP A 131 23.38 -2.45 2.31
N ALA A 132 23.43 -1.32 1.67
CA ALA A 132 23.89 -0.10 2.31
C ALA A 132 22.79 0.49 3.18
#